data_5f1dc8ef43cfd7eb1cf2583f060264b1
#
_entry.id   5f1dc8ef43cfd7eb1cf2583f060264b1
#
_cell.length_a   1.000
_cell.length_b   1.000
_cell.length_c   1.000
_cell.angle_alpha   90.00
_cell.angle_beta   90.00
_cell.angle_gamma   90.00
#
_symmetry.space_group_name_H-M   'P 1'
#
loop_
_entity.id
_entity.type
_entity.pdbx_description
1 polymer ?
#
loop_
_entity_poly.entity_id
_entity_poly.type
_entity_poly.pdbx_seq_one_letter_code
_entity_poly.pdbx_strand_id
1 'polypeptide(L)'
;GKVCNIGDDISNRYIDEVSDLMSIVTGDTVTINPKHQQPFELSLKLFCLFSANELPRVRNKSQGWYRRLCIVPFKADFNGQKERPEIKNIFLKDTELLEWVLFKVLNMPAFDKFIEPEAVAKEIDSYKKENDYLYAFVTDDYTERELHLIERVPLKWIKEEYRTFLAENDLSAH
;
A
#
# COMPACT_ATOMS: atom_id res chain seq x y z
N GLY A 1 20.25 -13.47 -10.19
CA GLY A 1 19.23 -12.42 -10.37
C GLY A 1 18.84 -11.81 -9.05
N LYS A 2 18.24 -10.63 -9.09
CA LYS A 2 17.67 -9.99 -7.88
C LYS A 2 16.27 -10.56 -7.63
N VAL A 3 15.94 -10.83 -6.38
CA VAL A 3 14.64 -11.40 -5.96
C VAL A 3 13.82 -10.45 -5.11
N CYS A 4 14.42 -9.36 -4.65
CA CYS A 4 13.78 -8.36 -3.82
C CYS A 4 14.22 -6.95 -4.24
N ASN A 5 13.30 -6.01 -4.19
CA ASN A 5 13.57 -4.58 -4.29
C ASN A 5 13.17 -3.93 -2.95
N ILE A 6 14.14 -3.29 -2.30
CA ILE A 6 13.95 -2.61 -1.02
C ILE A 6 14.18 -1.13 -1.26
N GLY A 7 13.17 -0.31 -0.97
CA GLY A 7 13.23 1.14 -1.01
C GLY A 7 12.91 1.73 0.35
N ASP A 8 13.73 2.65 0.81
CA ASP A 8 13.55 3.35 2.06
C ASP A 8 12.99 4.75 1.80
N ASP A 9 12.09 5.20 2.67
CA ASP A 9 11.50 6.54 2.66
C ASP A 9 10.94 6.98 1.28
N ILE A 10 10.04 6.16 0.73
CA ILE A 10 9.41 6.52 -0.54
C ILE A 10 8.56 7.78 -0.40
N SER A 11 8.62 8.63 -1.42
CA SER A 11 7.88 9.88 -1.47
C SER A 11 6.36 9.64 -1.53
N ASN A 12 5.58 10.48 -0.86
CA ASN A 12 4.12 10.52 -0.92
C ASN A 12 3.57 11.14 -2.22
N ARG A 13 4.42 11.34 -3.24
CA ARG A 13 3.99 11.89 -4.53
C ARG A 13 2.96 11.01 -5.19
N TYR A 14 2.01 11.66 -5.86
CA TYR A 14 1.01 10.97 -6.66
C TYR A 14 1.64 10.12 -7.76
N ILE A 15 1.19 8.87 -7.88
CA ILE A 15 1.66 7.91 -8.88
C ILE A 15 0.57 7.70 -9.93
N ASP A 16 0.82 8.24 -11.13
CA ASP A 16 -0.11 8.10 -12.26
C ASP A 16 -0.21 6.66 -12.76
N GLU A 17 0.93 5.99 -12.84
CA GLU A 17 1.05 4.69 -13.51
C GLU A 17 1.73 3.66 -12.61
N VAL A 18 1.01 2.58 -12.34
CA VAL A 18 1.48 1.47 -11.49
C VAL A 18 1.54 0.14 -12.23
N SER A 19 1.27 0.13 -13.55
CA SER A 19 1.18 -1.11 -14.33
C SER A 19 2.49 -1.88 -14.35
N ASP A 20 3.61 -1.19 -14.51
CA ASP A 20 4.94 -1.83 -14.50
C ASP A 20 5.24 -2.46 -13.14
N LEU A 21 4.90 -1.77 -12.04
CA LEU A 21 5.07 -2.32 -10.70
C LEU A 21 4.18 -3.56 -10.49
N MET A 22 2.93 -3.50 -10.96
CA MET A 22 2.02 -4.63 -10.90
C MET A 22 2.54 -5.83 -11.69
N SER A 23 3.07 -5.59 -12.88
CA SER A 23 3.66 -6.61 -13.75
C SER A 23 4.92 -7.24 -13.14
N ILE A 24 5.81 -6.43 -12.58
CA ILE A 24 7.02 -6.90 -11.90
C ILE A 24 6.69 -7.79 -10.70
N VAL A 25 5.70 -7.43 -9.91
CA VAL A 25 5.28 -8.22 -8.73
C VAL A 25 4.64 -9.55 -9.13
N THR A 26 3.93 -9.61 -10.27
CA THR A 26 3.32 -10.84 -10.77
C THR A 26 4.24 -11.70 -11.62
N GLY A 27 5.33 -11.12 -12.11
CA GLY A 27 6.27 -11.82 -13.00
C GLY A 27 5.88 -11.72 -14.49
N ASP A 28 5.02 -10.77 -14.82
CA ASP A 28 4.67 -10.46 -16.20
C ASP A 28 5.83 -9.76 -16.92
N THR A 29 5.83 -9.83 -18.25
CA THR A 29 6.86 -9.17 -19.06
C THR A 29 6.63 -7.65 -19.07
N VAL A 30 7.71 -6.92 -18.83
CA VAL A 30 7.75 -5.45 -18.96
C VAL A 30 8.75 -5.05 -20.04
N THR A 31 8.41 -4.02 -20.82
CA THR A 31 9.32 -3.45 -21.82
C THR A 31 10.15 -2.36 -21.18
N ILE A 32 11.45 -2.53 -21.17
CA ILE A 32 12.40 -1.56 -20.66
C ILE A 32 12.94 -0.73 -21.82
N ASN A 33 12.82 0.58 -21.71
CA ASN A 33 13.32 1.56 -22.68
C ASN A 33 14.50 2.36 -22.09
N PRO A 34 15.72 1.82 -22.08
CA PRO A 34 16.87 2.56 -21.57
C PRO A 34 17.22 3.73 -22.50
N LYS A 35 17.61 4.84 -21.92
CA LYS A 35 18.02 6.01 -22.69
C LYS A 35 19.21 5.66 -23.60
N HIS A 36 19.11 5.95 -24.90
CA HIS A 36 20.14 5.68 -25.91
C HIS A 36 20.45 4.19 -26.16
N GLN A 37 19.56 3.29 -25.84
CA GLN A 37 19.71 1.85 -26.12
C GLN A 37 18.44 1.32 -26.78
N GLN A 38 18.53 0.13 -27.37
CA GLN A 38 17.35 -0.55 -27.92
C GLN A 38 16.46 -1.03 -26.78
N PRO A 39 15.12 -0.90 -26.93
CA PRO A 39 14.18 -1.49 -26.00
C PRO A 39 14.38 -3.00 -25.89
N PHE A 40 14.22 -3.54 -24.71
CA PHE A 40 14.20 -4.98 -24.47
C PHE A 40 13.10 -5.39 -23.52
N GLU A 41 12.67 -6.63 -23.65
CA GLU A 41 11.66 -7.21 -22.77
C GLU A 41 12.35 -7.94 -21.61
N LEU A 42 11.79 -7.77 -20.41
CA LEU A 42 12.29 -8.40 -19.20
C LEU A 42 11.12 -8.95 -18.38
N SER A 43 11.21 -10.21 -18.02
CA SER A 43 10.28 -10.83 -17.09
C SER A 43 10.98 -10.99 -15.73
N LEU A 44 10.48 -10.25 -14.75
CA LEU A 44 10.99 -10.25 -13.38
C LEU A 44 9.84 -10.55 -12.43
N LYS A 45 10.10 -11.39 -11.45
CA LYS A 45 9.21 -11.55 -10.30
C LYS A 45 9.98 -11.12 -9.06
N LEU A 46 9.65 -9.94 -8.55
CA LEU A 46 10.32 -9.34 -7.40
C LEU A 46 9.34 -9.16 -6.24
N PHE A 47 9.81 -9.48 -5.05
CA PHE A 47 9.20 -9.00 -3.83
C PHE A 47 9.62 -7.53 -3.63
N CYS A 48 8.66 -6.64 -3.47
CA CYS A 48 8.91 -5.21 -3.25
C CYS A 48 8.58 -4.86 -1.80
N LEU A 49 9.55 -4.30 -1.09
CA LEU A 49 9.41 -3.82 0.27
C LEU A 49 9.77 -2.33 0.33
N PHE A 50 8.83 -1.51 0.76
CA PHE A 50 9.03 -0.07 0.86
C PHE A 50 8.67 0.43 2.25
N SER A 51 9.42 1.39 2.76
CA SER A 51 9.00 2.19 3.91
C SER A 51 8.52 3.57 3.46
N ALA A 52 7.52 4.11 4.16
CA ALA A 52 6.97 5.43 3.89
C ALA A 52 6.40 6.03 5.17
N ASN A 53 6.54 7.35 5.34
CA ASN A 53 5.84 8.07 6.41
C ASN A 53 4.37 8.28 6.05
N GLU A 54 4.09 8.53 4.76
CA GLU A 54 2.76 8.65 4.19
C GLU A 54 2.68 7.83 2.90
N LEU A 55 1.57 7.15 2.69
CA LEU A 55 1.38 6.35 1.48
C LEU A 55 1.12 7.25 0.27
N PRO A 56 1.75 6.98 -0.88
CA PRO A 56 1.50 7.74 -2.09
C PRO A 56 0.08 7.48 -2.60
N ARG A 57 -0.61 8.53 -3.04
CA ARG A 57 -1.87 8.38 -3.76
C ARG A 57 -1.60 7.84 -5.16
N VAL A 58 -2.50 6.99 -5.64
CA VAL A 58 -2.39 6.38 -6.96
C VAL A 58 -3.63 6.63 -7.80
N ARG A 59 -3.44 6.76 -9.12
CA ARG A 59 -4.57 6.86 -10.05
C ARG A 59 -5.35 5.55 -10.17
N ASN A 60 -4.65 4.42 -10.09
CA ASN A 60 -5.25 3.11 -10.23
C ASN A 60 -6.01 2.71 -8.96
N LYS A 61 -7.34 2.76 -9.02
CA LYS A 61 -8.26 2.38 -7.94
C LYS A 61 -8.83 0.97 -8.11
N SER A 62 -8.19 0.14 -8.93
CA SER A 62 -8.66 -1.21 -9.21
C SER A 62 -8.42 -2.16 -8.05
N GLN A 63 -9.29 -3.15 -7.90
CA GLN A 63 -9.08 -4.27 -6.98
C GLN A 63 -7.78 -5.02 -7.29
N GLY A 64 -7.34 -5.00 -8.57
CA GLY A 64 -6.07 -5.57 -8.99
C GLY A 64 -4.86 -4.93 -8.32
N TRP A 65 -4.89 -3.62 -8.10
CA TRP A 65 -3.86 -2.90 -7.34
C TRP A 65 -3.90 -3.28 -5.85
N TYR A 66 -5.05 -3.06 -5.21
CA TYR A 66 -5.17 -3.23 -3.75
C TYR A 66 -4.85 -4.65 -3.27
N ARG A 67 -5.20 -5.70 -4.02
CA ARG A 67 -4.88 -7.09 -3.64
C ARG A 67 -3.39 -7.44 -3.65
N ARG A 68 -2.53 -6.56 -4.21
CA ARG A 68 -1.07 -6.71 -4.26
C ARG A 68 -0.36 -5.97 -3.14
N LEU A 69 -1.10 -5.18 -2.37
CA LEU A 69 -0.58 -4.42 -1.26
C LEU A 69 -0.66 -5.21 0.04
N CYS A 70 0.37 -5.08 0.85
CA CYS A 70 0.36 -5.46 2.26
C CYS A 70 0.90 -4.26 3.03
N ILE A 71 0.01 -3.54 3.71
CA ILE A 71 0.38 -2.32 4.46
C ILE A 71 0.51 -2.70 5.93
N VAL A 72 1.74 -2.62 6.45
CA VAL A 72 2.04 -2.94 7.85
C VAL A 72 2.20 -1.63 8.63
N PRO A 73 1.23 -1.25 9.47
CA PRO A 73 1.30 -0.01 10.21
C PRO A 73 2.28 -0.09 11.40
N PHE A 74 3.18 0.88 11.49
CA PHE A 74 4.06 1.09 12.65
C PHE A 74 3.60 2.34 13.41
N LYS A 75 2.72 2.16 14.40
CA LYS A 75 2.05 3.25 15.12
C LYS A 75 2.74 3.63 16.44
N ALA A 76 3.84 2.96 16.81
CA ALA A 76 4.55 3.25 18.02
C ALA A 76 5.43 4.49 17.87
N ASP A 77 5.27 5.42 18.81
CA ASP A 77 6.15 6.58 18.93
C ASP A 77 7.27 6.28 19.93
N PHE A 78 8.50 6.39 19.45
CA PHE A 78 9.73 6.13 20.22
C PHE A 78 10.52 7.42 20.53
N ASN A 79 9.96 8.59 20.27
CA ASN A 79 10.63 9.86 20.54
C ASN A 79 10.95 10.07 22.05
N GLY A 80 12.06 10.72 22.31
CA GLY A 80 12.50 11.08 23.66
C GLY A 80 12.98 9.87 24.48
N GLN A 81 12.43 9.69 25.68
CA GLN A 81 12.88 8.65 26.64
C GLN A 81 12.66 7.20 26.16
N LYS A 82 11.89 7.00 25.09
CA LYS A 82 11.62 5.67 24.51
C LYS A 82 12.60 5.31 23.38
N GLU A 83 13.46 6.22 23.00
CA GLU A 83 14.47 5.94 21.98
C GLU A 83 15.44 4.86 22.47
N ARG A 84 15.74 3.94 21.57
CA ARG A 84 16.68 2.86 21.77
C ARG A 84 17.77 2.88 20.70
N PRO A 85 18.70 3.86 20.76
CA PRO A 85 19.74 4.02 19.75
C PRO A 85 20.69 2.83 19.65
N GLU A 86 20.78 2.00 20.69
CA GLU A 86 21.54 0.76 20.69
C GLU A 86 21.06 -0.23 19.62
N ILE A 87 19.77 -0.21 19.23
CA ILE A 87 19.26 -1.07 18.18
C ILE A 87 20.01 -0.80 16.87
N LYS A 88 20.11 0.47 16.48
CA LYS A 88 20.80 0.87 15.23
C LYS A 88 22.32 0.79 15.37
N ASN A 89 22.85 1.21 16.50
CA ASN A 89 24.28 1.44 16.65
C ASN A 89 25.05 0.20 17.07
N ILE A 90 24.41 -0.73 17.79
CA ILE A 90 25.02 -1.94 18.33
C ILE A 90 24.40 -3.19 17.70
N PHE A 91 23.08 -3.43 17.90
CA PHE A 91 22.46 -4.70 17.54
C PHE A 91 22.47 -5.01 16.05
N LEU A 92 22.25 -4.02 15.19
CA LEU A 92 22.32 -4.22 13.74
C LEU A 92 23.75 -4.44 13.21
N LYS A 93 24.77 -4.31 14.06
CA LYS A 93 26.18 -4.57 13.74
C LYS A 93 26.74 -5.78 14.46
N ASP A 94 25.97 -6.37 15.36
CA ASP A 94 26.34 -7.57 16.10
C ASP A 94 26.18 -8.81 15.20
N THR A 95 27.31 -9.42 14.85
CA THR A 95 27.33 -10.58 13.96
C THR A 95 26.62 -11.78 14.58
N GLU A 96 26.78 -12.03 15.86
CA GLU A 96 26.14 -13.19 16.53
C GLU A 96 24.62 -13.03 16.52
N LEU A 97 24.12 -11.81 16.77
CA LEU A 97 22.70 -11.51 16.70
C LEU A 97 22.15 -11.68 15.28
N LEU A 98 22.87 -11.18 14.28
CA LEU A 98 22.46 -11.32 12.86
C LEU A 98 22.47 -12.78 12.40
N GLU A 99 23.46 -13.58 12.81
CA GLU A 99 23.51 -15.02 12.55
C GLU A 99 22.34 -15.75 13.22
N TRP A 100 21.99 -15.37 14.45
CA TRP A 100 20.82 -15.92 15.13
C TRP A 100 19.51 -15.60 14.40
N VAL A 101 19.33 -14.35 13.93
CA VAL A 101 18.17 -13.96 13.14
C VAL A 101 18.10 -14.77 11.84
N LEU A 102 19.24 -14.91 11.13
CA LEU A 102 19.32 -15.72 9.93
C LEU A 102 18.96 -17.18 10.20
N PHE A 103 19.49 -17.76 11.28
CA PHE A 103 19.15 -19.13 11.70
C PHE A 103 17.64 -19.27 11.93
N LYS A 104 16.99 -18.32 12.59
CA LYS A 104 15.53 -18.32 12.80
C LYS A 104 14.77 -18.29 11.48
N VAL A 105 15.16 -17.41 10.56
CA VAL A 105 14.51 -17.27 9.24
C VAL A 105 14.66 -18.57 8.42
N LEU A 106 15.86 -19.17 8.40
CA LEU A 106 16.13 -20.41 7.65
C LEU A 106 15.37 -21.63 8.21
N ASN A 107 15.01 -21.58 9.49
CA ASN A 107 14.27 -22.67 10.16
C ASN A 107 12.75 -22.36 10.27
N MET A 108 12.28 -21.28 9.66
CA MET A 108 10.83 -21.04 9.56
C MET A 108 10.17 -22.08 8.68
N PRO A 109 8.97 -22.55 9.05
CA PRO A 109 8.18 -23.41 8.17
C PRO A 109 7.89 -22.70 6.85
N ALA A 110 7.92 -23.45 5.74
CA ALA A 110 7.47 -22.92 4.46
C ALA A 110 5.99 -22.51 4.56
N PHE A 111 5.64 -21.41 3.92
CA PHE A 111 4.27 -20.92 3.87
C PHE A 111 3.91 -20.51 2.43
N ASP A 112 2.69 -20.82 2.02
CA ASP A 112 2.19 -20.50 0.68
C ASP A 112 1.49 -19.14 0.61
N LYS A 113 1.02 -18.65 1.75
CA LYS A 113 0.28 -17.39 1.85
C LYS A 113 0.74 -16.58 3.07
N PHE A 114 0.79 -15.28 2.89
CA PHE A 114 0.94 -14.38 4.03
C PHE A 114 -0.32 -14.42 4.90
N ILE A 115 -0.10 -14.41 6.22
CA ILE A 115 -1.17 -14.13 7.16
C ILE A 115 -1.50 -12.64 7.02
N GLU A 116 -2.77 -12.34 6.81
CA GLU A 116 -3.27 -10.97 6.75
C GLU A 116 -3.99 -10.64 8.06
N PRO A 117 -3.29 -10.06 9.05
CA PRO A 117 -3.92 -9.64 10.30
C PRO A 117 -4.99 -8.57 10.07
N GLU A 118 -5.97 -8.50 10.97
CA GLU A 118 -7.03 -7.49 10.91
C GLU A 118 -6.49 -6.05 10.82
N ALA A 119 -5.34 -5.76 11.46
CA ALA A 119 -4.69 -4.47 11.40
C ALA A 119 -4.23 -4.11 9.96
N VAL A 120 -3.73 -5.08 9.20
CA VAL A 120 -3.33 -4.89 7.81
C VAL A 120 -4.55 -4.66 6.92
N ALA A 121 -5.62 -5.45 7.10
CA ALA A 121 -6.87 -5.29 6.36
C ALA A 121 -7.51 -3.91 6.60
N LYS A 122 -7.52 -3.45 7.85
CA LYS A 122 -8.01 -2.11 8.21
C LYS A 122 -7.17 -1.00 7.56
N GLU A 123 -5.86 -1.14 7.52
CA GLU A 123 -4.98 -0.13 6.93
C GLU A 123 -5.16 -0.06 5.40
N ILE A 124 -5.36 -1.20 4.74
CA ILE A 124 -5.69 -1.25 3.30
C ILE A 124 -7.05 -0.58 3.05
N ASP A 125 -8.05 -0.80 3.90
CA ASP A 125 -9.36 -0.15 3.78
C ASP A 125 -9.26 1.37 3.97
N SER A 126 -8.52 1.83 4.98
CA SER A 126 -8.24 3.26 5.18
C SER A 126 -7.55 3.86 3.96
N TYR A 127 -6.53 3.19 3.42
CA TYR A 127 -5.84 3.64 2.21
C TYR A 127 -6.76 3.72 0.99
N LYS A 128 -7.71 2.78 0.83
CA LYS A 128 -8.72 2.85 -0.23
C LYS A 128 -9.59 4.09 -0.10
N LYS A 129 -10.07 4.39 1.10
CA LYS A 129 -10.92 5.56 1.39
C LYS A 129 -10.19 6.88 1.11
N GLU A 130 -8.92 6.99 1.53
CA GLU A 130 -8.09 8.15 1.25
C GLU A 130 -7.78 8.33 -0.23
N ASN A 131 -7.66 7.25 -0.97
CA ASN A 131 -7.32 7.24 -2.39
C ASN A 131 -8.56 7.35 -3.29
N ASP A 132 -9.75 6.96 -2.83
CA ASP A 132 -11.01 6.96 -3.56
C ASP A 132 -12.16 7.49 -2.71
N TYR A 133 -12.48 8.76 -2.85
CA TYR A 133 -13.56 9.40 -2.11
C TYR A 133 -14.95 8.86 -2.44
N LEU A 134 -15.15 8.32 -3.65
CA LEU A 134 -16.42 7.65 -3.96
C LEU A 134 -16.55 6.35 -3.18
N TYR A 135 -15.46 5.59 -3.03
CA TYR A 135 -15.44 4.41 -2.19
C TYR A 135 -15.72 4.77 -0.72
N ALA A 136 -15.08 5.83 -0.20
CA ALA A 136 -15.33 6.32 1.14
C ALA A 136 -16.80 6.70 1.35
N PHE A 137 -17.38 7.49 0.44
CA PHE A 137 -18.79 7.87 0.48
C PHE A 137 -19.72 6.66 0.53
N VAL A 138 -19.50 5.65 -0.34
CA VAL A 138 -20.39 4.49 -0.42
C VAL A 138 -20.25 3.58 0.81
N THR A 139 -19.04 3.42 1.33
CA THR A 139 -18.81 2.51 2.47
C THR A 139 -19.15 3.10 3.81
N ASP A 140 -18.96 4.39 3.99
CA ASP A 140 -19.18 5.08 5.25
C ASP A 140 -20.51 5.83 5.23
N ASP A 141 -20.58 7.00 4.58
CA ASP A 141 -21.74 7.89 4.66
C ASP A 141 -23.03 7.26 4.10
N TYR A 142 -22.97 6.70 2.88
CA TYR A 142 -24.14 6.12 2.23
C TYR A 142 -24.66 4.89 2.98
N THR A 143 -23.77 4.08 3.53
CA THR A 143 -24.10 2.88 4.29
C THR A 143 -24.57 3.22 5.70
N GLU A 144 -23.88 4.13 6.41
CA GLU A 144 -24.26 4.55 7.76
C GLU A 144 -25.62 5.26 7.79
N ARG A 145 -25.93 6.03 6.77
CA ARG A 145 -27.25 6.69 6.62
C ARG A 145 -28.34 5.78 6.08
N GLU A 146 -28.06 4.48 5.91
CA GLU A 146 -29.00 3.48 5.37
C GLU A 146 -29.58 3.83 3.98
N LEU A 147 -28.90 4.68 3.22
CA LEU A 147 -29.38 5.16 1.91
C LEU A 147 -29.45 4.02 0.87
N HIS A 148 -28.67 2.96 1.07
CA HIS A 148 -28.70 1.74 0.25
C HIS A 148 -30.01 0.96 0.38
N LEU A 149 -30.84 1.21 1.39
CA LEU A 149 -32.15 0.61 1.58
C LEU A 149 -33.26 1.28 0.76
N ILE A 150 -32.96 2.44 0.18
CA ILE A 150 -33.91 3.18 -0.65
C ILE A 150 -33.91 2.61 -2.07
N GLU A 151 -35.02 2.01 -2.46
CA GLU A 151 -35.18 1.52 -3.83
C GLU A 151 -35.37 2.69 -4.85
N ARG A 152 -34.74 2.55 -6.02
CA ARG A 152 -34.90 3.46 -7.16
C ARG A 152 -34.59 4.93 -6.88
N VAL A 153 -33.39 5.18 -6.30
CA VAL A 153 -32.92 6.53 -6.05
C VAL A 153 -32.49 7.21 -7.36
N PRO A 154 -32.96 8.43 -7.66
CA PRO A 154 -32.50 9.17 -8.83
C PRO A 154 -30.99 9.48 -8.76
N LEU A 155 -30.27 9.25 -9.87
CA LEU A 155 -28.82 9.51 -9.94
C LEU A 155 -28.47 10.97 -9.58
N LYS A 156 -29.37 11.93 -9.88
CA LYS A 156 -29.19 13.33 -9.54
C LYS A 156 -29.08 13.51 -8.01
N TRP A 157 -29.94 12.83 -7.26
CA TRP A 157 -29.94 12.90 -5.79
C TRP A 157 -28.66 12.31 -5.21
N ILE A 158 -28.21 11.12 -5.69
CA ILE A 158 -26.94 10.52 -5.25
C ILE A 158 -25.75 11.45 -5.51
N LYS A 159 -25.75 12.14 -6.66
CA LYS A 159 -24.71 13.14 -6.98
C LYS A 159 -24.72 14.35 -6.05
N GLU A 160 -25.89 14.78 -5.61
CA GLU A 160 -26.04 15.88 -4.64
C GLU A 160 -25.53 15.43 -3.26
N GLU A 161 -25.92 14.26 -2.79
CA GLU A 161 -25.41 13.68 -1.54
C GLU A 161 -23.89 13.53 -1.55
N TYR A 162 -23.32 13.00 -2.64
CA TYR A 162 -21.87 12.88 -2.77
C TYR A 162 -21.16 14.24 -2.75
N ARG A 163 -21.73 15.28 -3.35
CA ARG A 163 -21.18 16.63 -3.27
C ARG A 163 -21.24 17.21 -1.85
N THR A 164 -22.30 16.94 -1.13
CA THR A 164 -22.43 17.32 0.28
C THR A 164 -21.36 16.63 1.13
N PHE A 165 -21.19 15.31 0.94
CA PHE A 165 -20.12 14.54 1.59
C PHE A 165 -18.73 15.13 1.33
N LEU A 166 -18.41 15.47 0.08
CA LEU A 166 -17.13 16.09 -0.26
C LEU A 166 -16.94 17.45 0.45
N ALA A 167 -18.00 18.27 0.50
CA ALA A 167 -17.94 19.57 1.14
C ALA A 167 -17.80 19.48 2.67
N GLU A 168 -18.51 18.57 3.32
CA GLU A 168 -18.45 18.34 4.76
C GLU A 168 -17.09 17.79 5.23
N ASN A 169 -16.37 17.11 4.34
CA ASN A 169 -15.05 16.55 4.62
C ASN A 169 -13.88 17.36 4.04
N ASP A 170 -14.12 18.59 3.55
CA ASP A 170 -13.12 19.46 2.91
C ASP A 170 -12.38 18.78 1.74
N LEU A 171 -13.07 17.90 0.99
CA LEU A 171 -12.50 17.14 -0.11
C LEU A 171 -12.86 17.79 -1.45
N SER A 172 -11.95 17.75 -2.41
CA SER A 172 -12.20 18.19 -3.78
C SER A 172 -12.39 16.96 -4.70
N ALA A 173 -13.42 17.01 -5.54
CA ALA A 173 -13.57 16.03 -6.62
C ALA A 173 -12.41 16.18 -7.62
N HIS A 174 -11.63 15.13 -7.82
CA HIS A 174 -10.59 15.03 -8.83
C HIS A 174 -11.08 14.25 -10.04
#